data_93b6d84de1ace971ecabd5cb60b7d32d
#
_entry.id   93b6d84de1ace971ecabd5cb60b7d32d
#
_cell.length_a   1.000
_cell.length_b   1.000
_cell.length_c   1.000
_cell.angle_alpha   90.00
_cell.angle_beta   90.00
_cell.angle_gamma   90.00
#
_symmetry.space_group_name_H-M   'P 1'
#
loop_
_entity.id
_entity.type
_entity.pdbx_description
1 polymer ?
#
loop_
_entity_poly.entity_id
_entity_poly.type
_entity_poly.pdbx_seq_one_letter_code
_entity_poly.pdbx_strand_id
1 'polypeptide(L)'
;MANKHFINCYVSFVWLLCVILLSTTTVGDYTSNYNCSSAEREALISFKQGLSDPSSRLSSWVGHNCCQWHGITCNLISGKVTKIDLHNSFNSTISTPSLTISPLSLTISPSSFPIMIIGRGYEQPWKDSEDFVQEIQKTCLSGKISSSLLQLKHLNYLDLSLNNFEGAPIPYFFGMLTSLRGAF
;
A
#
# COMPACT_ATOMS: atom_id res chain seq x y z
N MET A 1 -62.96 -16.47 -33.36
CA MET A 1 -62.07 -17.02 -32.37
C MET A 1 -60.56 -16.85 -32.66
N ALA A 2 -60.18 -16.27 -33.79
CA ALA A 2 -58.78 -16.09 -34.23
C ALA A 2 -58.02 -14.95 -33.52
N ASN A 3 -58.71 -14.01 -32.88
CA ASN A 3 -58.08 -12.78 -32.38
C ASN A 3 -57.31 -12.91 -31.03
N LYS A 4 -57.65 -13.91 -30.21
CA LYS A 4 -56.94 -14.10 -28.90
C LYS A 4 -55.55 -14.68 -29.06
N HIS A 5 -55.31 -15.54 -30.04
CA HIS A 5 -54.01 -16.14 -30.28
C HIS A 5 -52.98 -15.12 -30.81
N PHE A 6 -53.43 -14.20 -31.68
CA PHE A 6 -52.55 -13.15 -32.19
C PHE A 6 -52.16 -12.14 -31.13
N ILE A 7 -53.08 -11.77 -30.23
CA ILE A 7 -52.82 -10.85 -29.12
C ILE A 7 -51.83 -11.47 -28.14
N ASN A 8 -51.99 -12.75 -27.78
CA ASN A 8 -51.04 -13.44 -26.88
C ASN A 8 -49.65 -13.59 -27.49
N CYS A 9 -49.56 -13.87 -28.79
CA CYS A 9 -48.26 -13.97 -29.47
C CYS A 9 -47.56 -12.60 -29.54
N TYR A 10 -48.31 -11.52 -29.80
CA TYR A 10 -47.78 -10.16 -29.83
C TYR A 10 -47.31 -9.69 -28.45
N VAL A 11 -48.09 -9.92 -27.41
CA VAL A 11 -47.72 -9.58 -26.03
C VAL A 11 -46.47 -10.36 -25.57
N SER A 12 -46.40 -11.66 -25.93
CA SER A 12 -45.21 -12.48 -25.65
C SER A 12 -43.99 -11.97 -26.39
N PHE A 13 -44.11 -11.55 -27.65
CA PHE A 13 -42.99 -11.00 -28.43
C PHE A 13 -42.54 -9.66 -27.93
N VAL A 14 -43.46 -8.76 -27.55
CA VAL A 14 -43.13 -7.46 -26.92
C VAL A 14 -42.45 -7.67 -25.57
N TRP A 15 -42.92 -8.64 -24.80
CA TRP A 15 -42.29 -8.99 -23.50
C TRP A 15 -40.86 -9.50 -23.70
N LEU A 16 -40.64 -10.36 -24.69
CA LEU A 16 -39.32 -10.88 -25.05
C LEU A 16 -38.36 -9.77 -25.49
N LEU A 17 -38.87 -8.85 -26.34
CA LEU A 17 -38.10 -7.66 -26.74
C LEU A 17 -37.81 -6.74 -25.57
N CYS A 18 -38.73 -6.52 -24.64
CA CYS A 18 -38.49 -5.74 -23.43
C CYS A 18 -37.43 -6.39 -22.55
N VAL A 19 -37.48 -7.71 -22.38
CA VAL A 19 -36.46 -8.45 -21.57
C VAL A 19 -35.09 -8.37 -22.26
N ILE A 20 -35.01 -8.49 -23.58
CA ILE A 20 -33.76 -8.36 -24.31
C ILE A 20 -33.21 -6.93 -24.21
N LEU A 21 -34.07 -5.91 -24.34
CA LEU A 21 -33.64 -4.51 -24.21
C LEU A 21 -33.24 -4.15 -22.77
N LEU A 22 -33.86 -4.74 -21.75
CA LEU A 22 -33.49 -4.55 -20.35
C LEU A 22 -32.21 -5.31 -19.96
N SER A 23 -31.90 -6.42 -20.64
CA SER A 23 -30.67 -7.15 -20.42
C SER A 23 -29.44 -6.55 -21.12
N THR A 24 -29.63 -5.57 -22.02
CA THR A 24 -28.52 -4.83 -22.64
C THR A 24 -28.12 -3.57 -21.90
N THR A 25 -28.72 -3.26 -20.75
CA THR A 25 -28.09 -2.36 -19.82
C THR A 25 -26.87 -3.11 -19.21
N THR A 26 -25.81 -3.20 -20.01
CA THR A 26 -24.49 -3.37 -19.46
C THR A 26 -24.35 -2.24 -18.46
N VAL A 27 -24.41 -2.56 -17.17
CA VAL A 27 -23.78 -1.74 -16.14
C VAL A 27 -22.35 -1.63 -16.64
N GLY A 28 -22.07 -0.56 -17.37
CA GLY A 28 -20.71 -0.23 -17.74
C GLY A 28 -19.98 -0.21 -16.41
N ASP A 29 -19.09 -1.17 -16.23
CA ASP A 29 -18.14 -1.17 -15.14
C ASP A 29 -17.43 0.18 -15.28
N TYR A 30 -17.87 1.13 -14.45
CA TYR A 30 -17.26 2.46 -14.36
C TYR A 30 -15.94 2.26 -13.63
N THR A 31 -15.07 1.42 -14.22
CA THR A 31 -13.65 1.47 -13.92
C THR A 31 -13.20 2.82 -14.44
N SER A 32 -13.24 3.80 -13.55
CA SER A 32 -12.68 5.11 -13.82
C SER A 32 -11.21 4.85 -14.20
N ASN A 33 -10.93 4.89 -15.50
CA ASN A 33 -9.62 4.55 -16.05
C ASN A 33 -8.71 5.77 -15.88
N TYR A 34 -8.55 6.21 -14.59
CA TYR A 34 -7.62 7.27 -14.26
C TYR A 34 -6.21 6.66 -14.16
N ASN A 35 -5.34 7.18 -14.96
CA ASN A 35 -3.93 6.82 -14.96
C ASN A 35 -3.11 7.99 -14.46
N CYS A 36 -2.01 7.70 -13.78
CA CYS A 36 -1.02 8.73 -13.50
C CYS A 36 -0.40 9.24 -14.82
N SER A 37 0.11 10.47 -14.81
CA SER A 37 0.80 11.00 -15.97
C SER A 37 2.14 10.28 -16.21
N SER A 38 2.62 10.29 -17.44
CA SER A 38 3.94 9.73 -17.79
C SER A 38 5.06 10.35 -16.95
N ALA A 39 5.01 11.66 -16.72
CA ALA A 39 5.99 12.36 -15.90
C ALA A 39 5.98 11.87 -14.43
N GLU A 40 4.79 11.66 -13.84
CA GLU A 40 4.70 11.13 -12.48
C GLU A 40 5.19 9.67 -12.41
N ARG A 41 4.84 8.88 -13.42
CA ARG A 41 5.33 7.50 -13.54
C ARG A 41 6.86 7.44 -13.64
N GLU A 42 7.46 8.24 -14.50
CA GLU A 42 8.91 8.31 -14.66
C GLU A 42 9.60 8.78 -13.38
N ALA A 43 9.02 9.75 -12.69
CA ALA A 43 9.50 10.20 -11.39
C ALA A 43 9.53 9.08 -10.36
N LEU A 44 8.45 8.28 -10.30
CA LEU A 44 8.37 7.11 -9.41
C LEU A 44 9.35 6.01 -9.78
N ILE A 45 9.55 5.74 -11.06
CA ILE A 45 10.58 4.78 -11.53
C ILE A 45 11.98 5.25 -11.16
N SER A 46 12.28 6.54 -11.38
CA SER A 46 13.56 7.13 -10.97
C SER A 46 13.76 7.08 -9.45
N PHE A 47 12.70 7.29 -8.68
CA PHE A 47 12.73 7.11 -7.23
C PHE A 47 13.04 5.66 -6.85
N LYS A 48 12.32 4.68 -7.44
CA LYS A 48 12.57 3.25 -7.23
C LYS A 48 14.02 2.86 -7.54
N GLN A 49 14.60 3.38 -8.62
CA GLN A 49 15.99 3.09 -9.02
C GLN A 49 17.03 3.55 -7.98
N GLY A 50 16.71 4.56 -7.18
CA GLY A 50 17.56 5.02 -6.09
C GLY A 50 17.49 4.15 -4.83
N LEU A 51 16.52 3.24 -4.76
CA LEU A 51 16.28 2.41 -3.59
C LEU A 51 16.86 1.00 -3.76
N SER A 52 17.28 0.43 -2.65
CA SER A 52 17.52 -1.00 -2.50
C SER A 52 16.27 -1.64 -1.90
N ASP A 53 15.76 -2.69 -2.53
CA ASP A 53 14.52 -3.37 -2.18
C ASP A 53 14.76 -4.89 -2.08
N PRO A 54 15.40 -5.37 -1.01
CA PRO A 54 15.80 -6.77 -0.88
C PRO A 54 14.63 -7.75 -0.83
N SER A 55 13.46 -7.28 -0.40
CA SER A 55 12.24 -8.10 -0.28
C SER A 55 11.26 -7.92 -1.44
N SER A 56 11.65 -7.19 -2.50
CA SER A 56 10.83 -6.99 -3.71
C SER A 56 9.46 -6.34 -3.44
N ARG A 57 9.38 -5.47 -2.44
CA ARG A 57 8.16 -4.73 -2.08
C ARG A 57 7.65 -3.84 -3.23
N LEU A 58 8.57 -3.36 -4.05
CA LEU A 58 8.27 -2.52 -5.21
C LEU A 58 8.12 -3.32 -6.52
N SER A 59 7.92 -4.65 -6.44
CA SER A 59 7.76 -5.52 -7.62
C SER A 59 6.54 -5.14 -8.48
N SER A 60 5.47 -4.63 -7.85
CA SER A 60 4.28 -4.15 -8.56
C SER A 60 4.49 -2.85 -9.36
N TRP A 61 5.64 -2.17 -9.17
CA TRP A 61 5.95 -0.91 -9.86
C TRP A 61 6.43 -1.19 -11.28
N VAL A 62 5.50 -1.70 -12.09
CA VAL A 62 5.69 -2.05 -13.51
C VAL A 62 4.45 -1.62 -14.31
N GLY A 63 4.59 -1.56 -15.63
CA GLY A 63 3.49 -1.17 -16.51
C GLY A 63 3.26 0.34 -16.57
N HIS A 64 2.13 0.75 -17.14
CA HIS A 64 1.86 2.16 -17.48
C HIS A 64 1.06 2.90 -16.41
N ASN A 65 0.25 2.19 -15.61
CA ASN A 65 -0.63 2.82 -14.62
C ASN A 65 -0.03 2.76 -13.22
N CYS A 66 0.68 3.80 -12.81
CA CYS A 66 1.27 3.86 -11.48
C CYS A 66 0.23 3.98 -10.36
N CYS A 67 -1.02 4.31 -10.67
CA CYS A 67 -2.09 4.31 -9.67
C CYS A 67 -2.48 2.90 -9.18
N GLN A 68 -2.02 1.85 -9.87
CA GLN A 68 -2.21 0.46 -9.48
C GLN A 68 -1.00 -0.12 -8.73
N TRP A 69 0.05 0.66 -8.55
CA TRP A 69 1.25 0.20 -7.87
C TRP A 69 1.05 0.18 -6.36
N HIS A 70 1.54 -0.86 -5.72
CA HIS A 70 1.45 -0.98 -4.26
C HIS A 70 2.08 0.23 -3.56
N GLY A 71 1.37 0.78 -2.58
CA GLY A 71 1.81 1.97 -1.86
C GLY A 71 1.56 3.30 -2.57
N ILE A 72 1.02 3.30 -3.79
CA ILE A 72 0.66 4.51 -4.53
C ILE A 72 -0.85 4.74 -4.46
N THR A 73 -1.24 5.98 -4.19
CA THR A 73 -2.64 6.39 -4.28
C THR A 73 -2.75 7.62 -5.18
N CYS A 74 -3.70 7.58 -6.10
CA CYS A 74 -4.01 8.69 -6.98
C CYS A 74 -5.37 9.31 -6.63
N ASN A 75 -5.55 10.55 -7.00
CA ASN A 75 -6.86 11.18 -6.99
C ASN A 75 -7.76 10.55 -8.07
N LEU A 76 -8.96 10.12 -7.68
CA LEU A 76 -9.88 9.36 -8.54
C LEU A 76 -10.40 10.14 -9.76
N ILE A 77 -10.33 11.47 -9.73
CA ILE A 77 -10.84 12.33 -10.81
C ILE A 77 -9.70 12.73 -11.75
N SER A 78 -8.57 13.18 -11.17
CA SER A 78 -7.47 13.75 -11.95
C SER A 78 -6.37 12.75 -12.31
N GLY A 79 -6.36 11.55 -11.72
CA GLY A 79 -5.29 10.56 -11.86
C GLY A 79 -3.95 10.98 -11.23
N LYS A 80 -3.88 12.14 -10.56
CA LYS A 80 -2.64 12.63 -9.98
C LYS A 80 -2.25 11.86 -8.74
N VAL A 81 -0.96 11.56 -8.62
CA VAL A 81 -0.40 10.89 -7.44
C VAL A 81 -0.50 11.81 -6.23
N THR A 82 -1.19 11.34 -5.19
CA THR A 82 -1.43 12.11 -3.96
C THR A 82 -0.78 11.50 -2.73
N LYS A 83 -0.53 10.18 -2.73
CA LYS A 83 0.05 9.48 -1.59
C LYS A 83 1.08 8.47 -2.04
N ILE A 84 2.19 8.41 -1.32
CA ILE A 84 3.16 7.32 -1.32
C ILE A 84 3.24 6.78 0.10
N ASP A 85 2.92 5.49 0.26
CA ASP A 85 2.96 4.78 1.54
C ASP A 85 3.84 3.54 1.39
N LEU A 86 5.06 3.67 1.81
CA LEU A 86 6.08 2.62 1.77
C LEU A 86 6.63 2.30 3.16
N HIS A 87 5.83 2.59 4.21
CA HIS A 87 6.23 2.19 5.55
C HIS A 87 6.53 0.69 5.60
N ASN A 88 7.48 0.28 6.40
CA ASN A 88 7.78 -1.14 6.56
C ASN A 88 6.81 -1.77 7.55
N SER A 89 5.78 -2.44 7.06
CA SER A 89 4.82 -3.20 7.86
C SER A 89 5.37 -4.59 8.21
N PHE A 90 6.59 -4.64 8.76
CA PHE A 90 7.10 -5.92 9.27
C PHE A 90 6.16 -6.42 10.38
N ASN A 91 5.22 -7.26 10.01
CA ASN A 91 4.42 -8.01 10.96
C ASN A 91 5.29 -9.17 11.47
N SER A 92 5.90 -8.97 12.63
CA SER A 92 6.36 -10.10 13.41
C SER A 92 5.12 -10.92 13.82
N THR A 93 4.61 -11.75 12.93
CA THR A 93 3.90 -12.94 13.35
C THR A 93 4.97 -13.87 13.94
N ILE A 94 5.56 -13.43 15.04
CA ILE A 94 6.16 -14.36 15.98
C ILE A 94 4.97 -15.21 16.37
N SER A 95 4.92 -16.43 15.83
CA SER A 95 4.14 -17.49 16.43
C SER A 95 4.70 -17.60 17.86
N THR A 96 4.09 -16.83 18.76
CA THR A 96 4.32 -17.04 20.18
C THR A 96 3.98 -18.50 20.42
N PRO A 97 4.95 -19.36 20.77
CA PRO A 97 4.56 -20.65 21.31
C PRO A 97 3.63 -20.32 22.46
N SER A 98 2.48 -20.94 22.49
CA SER A 98 1.40 -20.68 23.45
C SER A 98 2.00 -20.67 24.87
N LEU A 99 2.40 -19.49 25.31
CA LEU A 99 2.84 -19.25 26.67
C LEU A 99 1.58 -19.18 27.52
N THR A 100 1.28 -20.28 28.22
CA THR A 100 0.40 -20.26 29.38
C THR A 100 1.04 -19.37 30.42
N ILE A 101 0.62 -18.11 30.46
CA ILE A 101 1.09 -17.13 31.42
C ILE A 101 0.47 -17.46 32.77
N SER A 102 1.25 -18.00 33.71
CA SER A 102 0.90 -17.95 35.12
C SER A 102 0.97 -16.49 35.61
N PRO A 103 -0.01 -16.01 36.40
CA PRO A 103 -0.11 -14.62 36.80
C PRO A 103 0.81 -14.32 37.98
N LEU A 104 2.08 -14.00 37.77
CA LEU A 104 2.94 -13.49 38.84
C LEU A 104 3.98 -12.50 38.31
N SER A 105 3.75 -11.24 38.71
CA SER A 105 4.63 -10.07 38.75
C SER A 105 5.02 -9.39 37.44
N LEU A 106 4.20 -8.40 37.10
CA LEU A 106 4.52 -7.33 36.14
C LEU A 106 5.24 -6.22 36.92
N THR A 107 6.54 -6.00 36.72
CA THR A 107 7.23 -4.79 37.15
C THR A 107 7.53 -3.94 35.91
N ILE A 108 6.89 -2.76 35.83
CA ILE A 108 7.09 -1.79 34.78
C ILE A 108 8.19 -0.82 35.20
N SER A 109 9.28 -0.73 34.47
CA SER A 109 10.29 0.31 34.60
C SER A 109 10.11 1.38 33.52
N PRO A 110 10.04 2.68 33.86
CA PRO A 110 9.74 3.75 32.92
C PRO A 110 11.01 4.36 32.33
N SER A 111 11.73 3.67 31.49
CA SER A 111 12.77 4.29 30.69
C SER A 111 12.97 3.54 29.37
N SER A 112 12.43 4.17 28.32
CA SER A 112 12.81 4.12 26.90
C SER A 112 13.48 2.83 26.44
N PHE A 113 12.67 1.94 25.87
CA PHE A 113 12.96 0.96 24.81
C PHE A 113 11.92 -0.19 24.87
N PRO A 114 11.67 -0.94 23.80
CA PRO A 114 10.52 -1.83 23.71
C PRO A 114 10.49 -2.85 24.83
N ILE A 115 9.33 -3.05 25.39
CA ILE A 115 9.01 -3.87 26.56
C ILE A 115 9.66 -5.25 26.43
N MET A 116 10.76 -5.47 27.16
CA MET A 116 11.28 -6.80 27.41
C MET A 116 10.44 -7.46 28.51
N ILE A 117 9.70 -8.50 28.17
CA ILE A 117 9.09 -9.40 29.14
C ILE A 117 10.21 -10.28 29.69
N ILE A 118 10.72 -9.97 30.88
CA ILE A 118 11.71 -10.81 31.57
C ILE A 118 10.94 -11.93 32.30
N GLY A 119 10.81 -13.08 31.63
CA GLY A 119 10.44 -14.33 32.28
C GLY A 119 11.70 -15.07 32.74
N ARG A 120 11.79 -15.46 34.01
CA ARG A 120 12.88 -16.29 34.51
C ARG A 120 12.93 -17.61 33.71
N GLY A 121 14.09 -17.88 33.07
CA GLY A 121 14.39 -19.20 32.56
C GLY A 121 14.95 -19.30 31.14
N TYR A 122 15.37 -18.22 30.53
CA TYR A 122 16.02 -18.26 29.22
C TYR A 122 17.47 -17.76 29.31
N GLU A 123 18.37 -18.69 29.39
CA GLU A 123 19.78 -18.46 29.04
C GLU A 123 19.84 -18.29 27.52
N GLN A 124 19.98 -17.08 27.06
CA GLN A 124 20.33 -16.57 25.72
C GLN A 124 19.32 -15.55 25.12
N PRO A 125 19.09 -14.39 25.75
CA PRO A 125 18.19 -13.38 25.15
C PRO A 125 18.81 -12.64 23.95
N TRP A 126 20.13 -12.72 23.75
CA TRP A 126 20.86 -11.85 22.81
C TRP A 126 20.94 -12.42 21.38
N LYS A 127 20.89 -13.73 21.24
CA LYS A 127 20.97 -14.38 19.94
C LYS A 127 19.70 -14.18 19.11
N ASP A 128 18.55 -14.22 19.81
CA ASP A 128 17.24 -14.04 19.19
C ASP A 128 17.00 -12.57 18.78
N SER A 129 17.65 -11.59 19.42
CA SER A 129 17.50 -10.17 19.08
C SER A 129 18.29 -9.79 17.81
N GLU A 130 19.46 -10.38 17.59
CA GLU A 130 20.25 -10.13 16.38
C GLU A 130 19.59 -10.74 15.14
N ASP A 131 19.09 -11.97 15.25
CA ASP A 131 18.36 -12.64 14.18
C ASP A 131 17.07 -11.86 13.82
N PHE A 132 16.35 -11.35 14.82
CA PHE A 132 15.17 -10.53 14.63
C PHE A 132 15.47 -9.21 13.91
N VAL A 133 16.53 -8.51 14.33
CA VAL A 133 16.97 -7.28 13.68
C VAL A 133 17.40 -7.54 12.23
N GLN A 134 18.07 -8.65 11.96
CA GLN A 134 18.47 -9.04 10.62
C GLN A 134 17.25 -9.34 9.73
N GLU A 135 16.22 -10.00 10.27
CA GLU A 135 14.98 -10.25 9.51
C GLU A 135 14.25 -8.95 9.16
N ILE A 136 14.16 -7.99 10.10
CA ILE A 136 13.61 -6.67 9.80
C ILE A 136 14.42 -5.98 8.71
N GLN A 137 15.74 -6.01 8.80
CA GLN A 137 16.63 -5.36 7.81
C GLN A 137 16.44 -5.93 6.40
N LYS A 138 16.15 -7.22 6.26
CA LYS A 138 15.86 -7.85 4.96
C LYS A 138 14.58 -7.31 4.30
N THR A 139 13.67 -6.71 5.07
CA THR A 139 12.42 -6.13 4.55
C THR A 139 12.49 -4.62 4.37
N CYS A 140 13.51 -3.97 4.93
CA CYS A 140 13.67 -2.53 4.83
C CYS A 140 14.07 -2.09 3.43
N LEU A 141 13.42 -1.05 2.93
CA LEU A 141 13.97 -0.25 1.85
C LEU A 141 15.17 0.54 2.39
N SER A 142 16.16 0.73 1.53
CA SER A 142 17.34 1.54 1.84
C SER A 142 17.81 2.30 0.59
N GLY A 143 18.94 2.98 0.65
CA GLY A 143 19.50 3.69 -0.47
C GLY A 143 19.16 5.18 -0.47
N LYS A 144 19.07 5.80 -1.64
CA LYS A 144 18.98 7.25 -1.78
C LYS A 144 17.58 7.71 -2.19
N ILE A 145 16.99 8.60 -1.42
CA ILE A 145 15.73 9.25 -1.76
C ILE A 145 15.98 10.28 -2.86
N SER A 146 15.42 10.02 -4.04
CA SER A 146 15.63 10.84 -5.25
C SER A 146 14.79 12.11 -5.23
N SER A 147 15.39 13.22 -5.70
CA SER A 147 14.67 14.48 -5.95
C SER A 147 13.65 14.40 -7.10
N SER A 148 13.59 13.27 -7.81
CA SER A 148 12.53 13.01 -8.80
C SER A 148 11.13 13.16 -8.23
N LEU A 149 10.96 12.95 -6.92
CA LEU A 149 9.70 13.18 -6.21
C LEU A 149 9.15 14.60 -6.35
N LEU A 150 10.00 15.58 -6.70
CA LEU A 150 9.57 16.97 -6.98
C LEU A 150 8.64 17.08 -8.20
N GLN A 151 8.59 16.07 -9.06
CA GLN A 151 7.64 16.02 -10.18
C GLN A 151 6.22 15.69 -9.74
N LEU A 152 6.05 15.14 -8.53
CA LEU A 152 4.76 14.77 -7.96
C LEU A 152 4.10 15.99 -7.30
N LYS A 153 3.63 16.93 -8.11
CA LYS A 153 3.14 18.24 -7.65
C LYS A 153 1.91 18.17 -6.72
N HIS A 154 1.20 17.05 -6.73
CA HIS A 154 0.00 16.82 -5.91
C HIS A 154 0.24 15.86 -4.75
N LEU A 155 1.49 15.46 -4.52
CA LEU A 155 1.86 14.59 -3.41
C LEU A 155 1.62 15.31 -2.09
N ASN A 156 0.69 14.79 -1.27
CA ASN A 156 0.34 15.36 0.03
C ASN A 156 0.68 14.45 1.20
N TYR A 157 1.01 13.19 0.95
CA TYR A 157 1.41 12.23 1.97
C TYR A 157 2.58 11.37 1.47
N LEU A 158 3.62 11.28 2.28
CA LEU A 158 4.78 10.44 2.03
C LEU A 158 5.16 9.70 3.31
N ASP A 159 5.07 8.39 3.31
CA ASP A 159 5.47 7.54 4.43
C ASP A 159 6.58 6.59 4.00
N LEU A 160 7.73 6.76 4.59
CA LEU A 160 8.93 5.94 4.43
C LEU A 160 9.38 5.36 5.78
N SER A 161 8.52 5.44 6.80
CA SER A 161 8.86 5.03 8.17
C SER A 161 9.22 3.54 8.25
N LEU A 162 9.96 3.18 9.28
CA LEU A 162 10.43 1.83 9.58
C LEU A 162 11.29 1.20 8.45
N ASN A 163 11.85 2.01 7.55
CA ASN A 163 12.86 1.61 6.59
C ASN A 163 14.26 2.01 7.08
N ASN A 164 15.32 1.53 6.43
CA ASN A 164 16.69 1.78 6.84
C ASN A 164 17.45 2.64 5.83
N PHE A 165 17.38 3.94 5.99
CA PHE A 165 18.16 4.89 5.19
C PHE A 165 19.51 5.26 5.84
N GLU A 166 20.05 4.40 6.72
CA GLU A 166 21.39 4.51 7.31
C GLU A 166 21.65 5.86 8.01
N GLY A 167 20.61 6.43 8.64
CA GLY A 167 20.71 7.73 9.29
C GLY A 167 20.91 8.91 8.35
N ALA A 168 20.64 8.74 7.05
CA ALA A 168 20.72 9.82 6.08
C ALA A 168 19.85 11.01 6.51
N PRO A 169 20.33 12.25 6.38
CA PRO A 169 19.54 13.41 6.73
C PRO A 169 18.31 13.54 5.80
N ILE A 170 17.25 14.14 6.32
CA ILE A 170 16.06 14.44 5.52
C ILE A 170 16.49 15.30 4.32
N PRO A 171 16.18 14.86 3.09
CA PRO A 171 16.58 15.61 1.91
C PRO A 171 16.01 17.03 1.89
N TYR A 172 16.85 18.03 1.65
CA TYR A 172 16.46 19.44 1.67
C TYR A 172 15.29 19.74 0.70
N PHE A 173 15.19 18.99 -0.40
CA PHE A 173 14.13 19.18 -1.37
C PHE A 173 12.72 18.84 -0.87
N PHE A 174 12.58 18.17 0.28
CA PHE A 174 11.26 17.95 0.88
C PHE A 174 10.55 19.26 1.19
N GLY A 175 11.29 20.31 1.57
CA GLY A 175 10.73 21.65 1.74
C GLY A 175 10.19 22.29 0.45
N MET A 176 10.53 21.71 -0.71
CA MET A 176 10.02 22.16 -2.02
C MET A 176 8.77 21.41 -2.48
N LEU A 177 8.34 20.38 -1.75
CA LEU A 177 7.09 19.66 -1.98
C LEU A 177 5.92 20.43 -1.36
N THR A 178 5.49 21.49 -2.04
CA THR A 178 4.52 22.47 -1.49
C THR A 178 3.16 21.90 -1.13
N SER A 179 2.78 20.77 -1.71
CA SER A 179 1.51 20.09 -1.41
C SER A 179 1.63 19.10 -0.24
N LEU A 180 2.85 18.79 0.22
CA LEU A 180 3.10 17.77 1.24
C LEU A 180 2.56 18.26 2.61
N ARG A 181 1.72 17.45 3.24
CA ARG A 181 1.12 17.74 4.54
C ARG A 181 1.57 16.77 5.63
N GLY A 182 2.07 15.60 5.24
CA GLY A 182 2.62 14.59 6.14
C GLY A 182 3.78 13.87 5.49
N ALA A 183 4.89 13.78 6.20
CA ALA A 183 6.05 12.96 5.85
C ALA A 183 6.53 12.22 7.10
N PHE A 184 6.81 10.91 6.98
CA PHE A 184 7.19 10.01 8.07
C PHE A 184 8.31 9.07 7.62
#